data_cb60b8c8aaa60a3fa2b84f408a2ee60d
#
_entry.id   cb60b8c8aaa60a3fa2b84f408a2ee60d
#
_cell.length_a   1.000
_cell.length_b   1.000
_cell.length_c   1.000
_cell.angle_alpha   90.00
_cell.angle_beta   90.00
_cell.angle_gamma   90.00
#
_symmetry.space_group_name_H-M   'P 1'
#
loop_
_entity.id
_entity.type
_entity.pdbx_description
1 polymer ?
#
loop_
_entity_poly.entity_id
_entity_poly.type
_entity_poly.pdbx_seq_one_letter_code
_entity_poly.pdbx_strand_id
1 'polypeptide(L)'
;MATPWALPPVPGRPGSGLTEDLITLAGTPDDGSDVPALLRSITQFAADRLPPVSYASVTTHRDDGYVTVAMSSEVALAVDEAQYAEDSGPCLEALLTAEPTAVPRIDATVNWPGFRAAAHRLGLRASLSIPLFGGRGKPIAALNLYSRDPSAMAPLSAATLVAFVSSGEDVADAGTDGLDPGARQLVDGLVGALALRARIQLALGVIMATEHVSADAAYAILRSQAATTALSLAAAAERVLSRVGNQPHP
;
A
#
# COMPACT_ATOMS: atom_id res chain seq x y z
N MET A 1 26.55 17.04 -16.40
CA MET A 1 25.20 17.59 -16.43
C MET A 1 24.38 16.78 -15.45
N ALA A 2 23.94 17.38 -14.36
CA ALA A 2 23.12 16.69 -13.35
C ALA A 2 21.71 16.47 -13.93
N THR A 3 21.20 15.28 -13.83
CA THR A 3 19.88 14.89 -14.32
C THR A 3 18.80 15.62 -13.49
N PRO A 4 17.87 16.36 -14.10
CA PRO A 4 16.96 17.28 -13.38
C PRO A 4 15.94 16.61 -12.45
N TRP A 5 15.83 15.28 -12.45
CA TRP A 5 14.85 14.48 -11.69
C TRP A 5 15.46 13.72 -10.51
N ALA A 6 16.78 13.73 -10.33
CA ALA A 6 17.39 13.18 -9.14
C ALA A 6 16.98 14.06 -7.94
N LEU A 7 15.81 13.76 -7.37
CA LEU A 7 15.41 14.32 -6.08
C LEU A 7 16.51 13.98 -5.06
N PRO A 8 16.98 14.96 -4.27
CA PRO A 8 17.95 14.68 -3.22
C PRO A 8 17.38 13.59 -2.30
N PRO A 9 18.23 12.69 -1.76
CA PRO A 9 17.78 11.71 -0.79
C PRO A 9 17.13 12.47 0.35
N VAL A 10 15.83 12.20 0.56
CA VAL A 10 15.13 12.70 1.75
C VAL A 10 15.82 12.00 2.92
N PRO A 11 16.28 12.74 3.95
CA PRO A 11 16.76 12.11 5.16
C PRO A 11 15.59 11.30 5.72
N GLY A 12 15.64 9.98 5.51
CA GLY A 12 14.72 9.05 6.15
C GLY A 12 14.80 9.28 7.66
N ARG A 13 13.71 9.14 8.38
CA ARG A 13 13.76 9.03 9.84
C ARG A 13 14.80 7.93 10.14
N PRO A 14 15.86 8.19 10.89
CA PRO A 14 16.87 7.17 11.18
C PRO A 14 16.19 6.07 12.00
N GLY A 15 16.01 4.89 11.37
CA GLY A 15 15.52 3.68 12.03
C GLY A 15 14.15 3.14 11.61
N SER A 16 13.37 3.82 10.77
CA SER A 16 12.11 3.23 10.26
C SER A 16 12.42 2.20 9.18
N GLY A 17 11.91 0.96 9.34
CA GLY A 17 11.92 -0.07 8.31
C GLY A 17 10.65 -0.03 7.48
N LEU A 18 10.61 -0.78 6.37
CA LEU A 18 9.44 -0.87 5.50
C LEU A 18 8.16 -1.25 6.27
N THR A 19 8.28 -2.16 7.24
CA THR A 19 7.18 -2.57 8.13
C THR A 19 6.58 -1.36 8.86
N GLU A 20 7.42 -0.51 9.46
CA GLU A 20 6.95 0.66 10.21
C GLU A 20 6.34 1.72 9.29
N ASP A 21 6.92 1.95 8.10
CA ASP A 21 6.41 2.92 7.13
C ASP A 21 5.01 2.53 6.62
N LEU A 22 4.77 1.24 6.34
CA LEU A 22 3.47 0.73 5.91
C LEU A 22 2.40 0.86 7.00
N ILE A 23 2.72 0.48 8.24
CA ILE A 23 1.81 0.61 9.38
C ILE A 23 1.53 2.09 9.67
N THR A 24 2.56 2.94 9.61
CA THR A 24 2.41 4.39 9.80
C THR A 24 1.51 5.00 8.74
N LEU A 25 1.68 4.61 7.47
CA LEU A 25 0.84 5.07 6.37
C LEU A 25 -0.64 4.74 6.62
N ALA A 26 -0.93 3.50 7.02
CA ALA A 26 -2.30 3.05 7.32
C ALA A 26 -2.95 3.81 8.50
N GLY A 27 -2.14 4.33 9.42
CA GLY A 27 -2.58 5.16 10.55
C GLY A 27 -2.54 6.66 10.30
N THR A 28 -2.10 7.10 9.10
CA THR A 28 -1.97 8.52 8.75
C THR A 28 -3.23 8.98 8.00
N PRO A 29 -3.79 10.17 8.28
CA PRO A 29 -4.87 10.73 7.46
C PRO A 29 -4.47 10.80 5.98
N ASP A 30 -5.41 10.54 5.08
CA ASP A 30 -5.16 10.45 3.63
C ASP A 30 -4.57 11.75 3.06
N ASP A 31 -4.92 12.90 3.64
CA ASP A 31 -4.41 14.24 3.34
C ASP A 31 -3.24 14.68 4.25
N GLY A 32 -2.66 13.74 5.00
CA GLY A 32 -1.55 14.01 5.92
C GLY A 32 -0.30 14.49 5.20
N SER A 33 0.40 15.48 5.77
CA SER A 33 1.65 16.04 5.22
C SER A 33 2.77 15.00 5.06
N ASP A 34 2.73 13.94 5.83
CA ASP A 34 3.75 12.89 5.85
C ASP A 34 3.54 11.82 4.76
N VAL A 35 2.31 11.72 4.19
CA VAL A 35 1.97 10.71 3.17
C VAL A 35 2.96 10.70 1.99
N PRO A 36 3.31 11.84 1.36
CA PRO A 36 4.26 11.83 0.24
C PRO A 36 5.67 11.33 0.63
N ALA A 37 6.10 11.58 1.86
CA ALA A 37 7.40 11.11 2.35
C ALA A 37 7.38 9.60 2.60
N LEU A 38 6.31 9.07 3.20
CA LEU A 38 6.10 7.63 3.41
C LEU A 38 6.05 6.87 2.08
N LEU A 39 5.29 7.36 1.09
CA LEU A 39 5.21 6.72 -0.22
C LEU A 39 6.57 6.66 -0.92
N ARG A 40 7.38 7.72 -0.83
CA ARG A 40 8.75 7.71 -1.36
C ARG A 40 9.65 6.73 -0.62
N SER A 41 9.59 6.69 0.72
CA SER A 41 10.38 5.76 1.54
C SER A 41 10.05 4.31 1.21
N ILE A 42 8.77 3.96 1.11
CA ILE A 42 8.28 2.63 0.71
C ILE A 42 8.80 2.25 -0.67
N THR A 43 8.71 3.17 -1.66
CA THR A 43 9.19 2.93 -3.02
C THR A 43 10.70 2.67 -3.05
N GLN A 44 11.48 3.51 -2.35
CA GLN A 44 12.93 3.40 -2.29
C GLN A 44 13.36 2.09 -1.62
N PHE A 45 12.72 1.76 -0.48
CA PHE A 45 12.99 0.49 0.19
C PHE A 45 12.70 -0.71 -0.72
N ALA A 46 11.55 -0.69 -1.40
CA ALA A 46 11.17 -1.77 -2.31
C ALA A 46 12.19 -1.97 -3.43
N ALA A 47 12.72 -0.89 -3.99
CA ALA A 47 13.73 -0.95 -5.04
C ALA A 47 15.10 -1.43 -4.53
N ASP A 48 15.49 -1.01 -3.31
CA ASP A 48 16.85 -1.23 -2.80
C ASP A 48 16.98 -2.54 -2.01
N ARG A 49 15.89 -3.03 -1.42
CA ARG A 49 15.93 -4.11 -0.42
C ARG A 49 15.13 -5.35 -0.77
N LEU A 50 14.40 -5.35 -1.89
CA LEU A 50 13.66 -6.50 -2.38
C LEU A 50 14.44 -7.13 -3.56
N PRO A 51 15.23 -8.20 -3.36
CA PRO A 51 16.03 -8.80 -4.41
C PRO A 51 15.27 -9.20 -5.68
N PRO A 52 13.99 -9.67 -5.59
CA PRO A 52 13.21 -10.01 -6.78
C PRO A 52 12.73 -8.80 -7.58
N VAL A 53 12.81 -7.58 -7.01
CA VAL A 53 12.30 -6.36 -7.61
C VAL A 53 13.40 -5.67 -8.42
N SER A 54 13.15 -5.49 -9.73
CA SER A 54 14.06 -4.73 -10.60
C SER A 54 13.77 -3.23 -10.56
N TYR A 55 12.49 -2.86 -10.45
CA TYR A 55 12.01 -1.48 -10.39
C TYR A 55 10.74 -1.40 -9.55
N ALA A 56 10.55 -0.26 -8.89
CA ALA A 56 9.36 0.04 -8.11
C ALA A 56 8.83 1.44 -8.41
N SER A 57 7.52 1.61 -8.31
CA SER A 57 6.83 2.91 -8.39
C SER A 57 5.62 2.94 -7.46
N VAL A 58 5.10 4.13 -7.23
CA VAL A 58 3.83 4.33 -6.55
C VAL A 58 2.92 5.20 -7.39
N THR A 59 1.74 4.66 -7.71
CA THR A 59 0.65 5.33 -8.42
C THR A 59 -0.38 5.84 -7.44
N THR A 60 -0.88 7.07 -7.64
CA THR A 60 -2.05 7.61 -6.94
C THR A 60 -3.11 8.03 -7.93
N HIS A 61 -4.37 8.02 -7.51
CA HIS A 61 -5.47 8.63 -8.25
C HIS A 61 -5.65 10.10 -7.80
N ARG A 62 -5.76 11.02 -8.76
CA ARG A 62 -6.08 12.43 -8.55
C ARG A 62 -7.27 12.83 -9.41
N ASP A 63 -7.76 14.06 -9.24
CA ASP A 63 -8.93 14.56 -9.97
C ASP A 63 -8.79 14.42 -11.48
N ASP A 64 -7.56 14.59 -12.02
CA ASP A 64 -7.23 14.51 -13.44
C ASP A 64 -6.82 13.10 -13.92
N GLY A 65 -6.94 12.06 -13.08
CA GLY A 65 -6.56 10.69 -13.41
C GLY A 65 -5.44 10.13 -12.54
N TYR A 66 -4.67 9.18 -13.09
CA TYR A 66 -3.60 8.50 -12.36
C TYR A 66 -2.26 9.19 -12.56
N VAL A 67 -1.44 9.20 -11.53
CA VAL A 67 -0.09 9.80 -11.57
C VAL A 67 0.89 8.99 -10.73
N THR A 68 2.11 8.80 -11.24
CA THR A 68 3.23 8.24 -10.48
C THR A 68 3.85 9.32 -9.59
N VAL A 69 3.79 9.13 -8.27
CA VAL A 69 4.27 10.09 -7.27
C VAL A 69 5.63 9.73 -6.69
N ALA A 70 6.06 8.49 -6.88
CA ALA A 70 7.39 8.01 -6.53
C ALA A 70 7.79 6.89 -7.48
N MET A 71 9.06 6.83 -7.85
CA MET A 71 9.61 5.80 -8.74
C MET A 71 11.11 5.59 -8.47
N SER A 72 11.58 4.39 -8.71
CA SER A 72 13.00 4.04 -8.65
C SER A 72 13.72 4.24 -10.00
N SER A 73 12.98 4.34 -11.09
CA SER A 73 13.51 4.41 -12.45
C SER A 73 12.48 4.91 -13.45
N GLU A 74 12.93 5.58 -14.52
CA GLU A 74 12.15 5.91 -15.71
C GLU A 74 11.49 4.68 -16.37
N VAL A 75 12.08 3.49 -16.18
CA VAL A 75 11.49 2.22 -16.66
C VAL A 75 10.16 1.95 -15.96
N ALA A 76 10.10 2.14 -14.64
CA ALA A 76 8.85 1.98 -13.89
C ALA A 76 7.81 3.00 -14.33
N LEU A 77 8.20 4.27 -14.49
CA LEU A 77 7.31 5.33 -14.97
C LEU A 77 6.72 5.01 -16.36
N ALA A 78 7.55 4.57 -17.30
CA ALA A 78 7.10 4.28 -18.67
C ALA A 78 6.08 3.12 -18.72
N VAL A 79 6.16 2.16 -17.78
CA VAL A 79 5.16 1.08 -17.65
C VAL A 79 3.88 1.58 -16.98
N ASP A 80 4.01 2.46 -15.99
CA ASP A 80 2.85 3.09 -15.35
C ASP A 80 2.06 3.95 -16.36
N GLU A 81 2.75 4.80 -17.12
CA GLU A 81 2.13 5.65 -18.14
C GLU A 81 1.40 4.85 -19.23
N ALA A 82 1.90 3.66 -19.59
CA ALA A 82 1.21 2.79 -20.52
C ALA A 82 -0.13 2.26 -19.97
N GLN A 83 -0.25 2.08 -18.64
CA GLN A 83 -1.49 1.71 -17.99
C GLN A 83 -2.45 2.91 -17.94
N TYR A 84 -1.95 4.12 -17.68
CA TYR A 84 -2.76 5.34 -17.65
C TYR A 84 -3.32 5.69 -19.03
N ALA A 85 -2.52 5.52 -20.08
CA ALA A 85 -2.93 5.82 -21.46
C ALA A 85 -4.11 4.95 -21.95
N GLU A 86 -4.25 3.73 -21.43
CA GLU A 86 -5.34 2.80 -21.76
C GLU A 86 -6.41 2.74 -20.67
N ASP A 87 -6.28 3.53 -19.59
CA ASP A 87 -7.11 3.46 -18.38
C ASP A 87 -7.29 2.00 -17.90
N SER A 88 -6.23 1.22 -18.04
CA SER A 88 -6.27 -0.24 -17.87
C SER A 88 -4.90 -0.81 -17.53
N GLY A 89 -4.83 -1.56 -16.41
CA GLY A 89 -3.58 -2.17 -15.98
C GLY A 89 -3.65 -2.74 -14.57
N PRO A 90 -2.67 -3.58 -14.18
CA PRO A 90 -2.64 -4.19 -12.86
C PRO A 90 -2.58 -3.16 -11.71
N CYS A 91 -1.95 -1.98 -11.89
CA CYS A 91 -1.91 -0.97 -10.84
C CYS A 91 -3.27 -0.28 -10.65
N LEU A 92 -4.02 -0.05 -11.74
CA LEU A 92 -5.36 0.51 -11.69
C LEU A 92 -6.34 -0.48 -11.09
N GLU A 93 -6.23 -1.75 -11.47
CA GLU A 93 -7.02 -2.85 -10.88
C GLU A 93 -6.84 -2.91 -9.37
N ALA A 94 -5.58 -2.87 -8.87
CA ALA A 94 -5.30 -2.91 -7.45
C ALA A 94 -5.91 -1.71 -6.68
N LEU A 95 -5.91 -0.51 -7.29
CA LEU A 95 -6.56 0.67 -6.71
C LEU A 95 -8.09 0.54 -6.68
N LEU A 96 -8.68 0.00 -7.74
CA LEU A 96 -10.13 -0.14 -7.88
C LEU A 96 -10.71 -1.23 -6.98
N THR A 97 -10.04 -2.38 -6.92
CA THR A 97 -10.52 -3.54 -6.15
C THR A 97 -10.12 -3.51 -4.68
N ALA A 98 -9.13 -2.67 -4.32
CA ALA A 98 -8.48 -2.67 -3.01
C ALA A 98 -7.80 -4.02 -2.67
N GLU A 99 -7.42 -4.79 -3.70
CA GLU A 99 -6.76 -6.09 -3.61
C GLU A 99 -5.46 -6.10 -4.42
N PRO A 100 -4.44 -6.86 -4.02
CA PRO A 100 -3.21 -6.95 -4.80
C PRO A 100 -3.45 -7.68 -6.13
N THR A 101 -2.87 -7.13 -7.19
CA THR A 101 -2.95 -7.69 -8.54
C THR A 101 -1.57 -8.20 -8.97
N ALA A 102 -1.44 -9.52 -9.06
CA ALA A 102 -0.21 -10.18 -9.51
C ALA A 102 -0.30 -10.58 -10.98
N VAL A 103 0.78 -10.31 -11.72
CA VAL A 103 0.99 -10.80 -13.09
C VAL A 103 2.25 -11.67 -13.08
N PRO A 104 2.12 -12.97 -12.77
CA PRO A 104 3.26 -13.88 -12.62
C PRO A 104 4.10 -14.02 -13.89
N ARG A 105 3.44 -13.88 -15.06
CA ARG A 105 4.08 -13.94 -16.37
C ARG A 105 3.43 -12.94 -17.32
N ILE A 106 4.12 -11.82 -17.56
CA ILE A 106 3.62 -10.74 -18.41
C ILE A 106 3.44 -11.19 -19.86
N ASP A 107 4.33 -12.04 -20.38
CA ASP A 107 4.25 -12.60 -21.73
C ASP A 107 3.03 -13.50 -21.95
N ALA A 108 2.54 -14.14 -20.91
CA ALA A 108 1.39 -15.07 -20.95
C ALA A 108 0.05 -14.40 -20.60
N THR A 109 0.02 -13.17 -20.10
CA THR A 109 -1.25 -12.50 -19.77
C THR A 109 -2.01 -12.11 -21.03
N VAL A 110 -3.32 -12.32 -21.03
CA VAL A 110 -4.23 -11.88 -22.09
C VAL A 110 -4.88 -10.55 -21.77
N ASN A 111 -4.82 -10.14 -20.49
CA ASN A 111 -5.33 -8.87 -20.02
C ASN A 111 -4.32 -7.74 -20.31
N TRP A 112 -4.80 -6.51 -20.33
CA TRP A 112 -4.01 -5.27 -20.35
C TRP A 112 -2.97 -5.24 -21.49
N PRO A 113 -3.39 -5.22 -22.77
CA PRO A 113 -2.48 -5.33 -23.91
C PRO A 113 -1.42 -4.23 -23.97
N GLY A 114 -1.75 -2.99 -23.62
CA GLY A 114 -0.80 -1.87 -23.58
C GLY A 114 0.26 -2.03 -22.50
N PHE A 115 -0.17 -2.37 -21.27
CA PHE A 115 0.74 -2.73 -20.20
C PHE A 115 1.69 -3.86 -20.61
N ARG A 116 1.12 -4.96 -21.14
CA ARG A 116 1.91 -6.12 -21.60
C ARG A 116 2.95 -5.72 -22.64
N ALA A 117 2.54 -4.94 -23.65
CA ALA A 117 3.44 -4.52 -24.71
C ALA A 117 4.56 -3.62 -24.21
N ALA A 118 4.25 -2.65 -23.32
CA ALA A 118 5.23 -1.75 -22.73
C ALA A 118 6.21 -2.51 -21.84
N ALA A 119 5.71 -3.30 -20.91
CA ALA A 119 6.53 -4.09 -19.97
C ALA A 119 7.44 -5.08 -20.71
N HIS A 120 6.93 -5.76 -21.74
CA HIS A 120 7.72 -6.69 -22.55
C HIS A 120 8.87 -5.98 -23.29
N ARG A 121 8.63 -4.81 -23.91
CA ARG A 121 9.67 -4.01 -24.57
C ARG A 121 10.77 -3.58 -23.62
N LEU A 122 10.43 -3.33 -22.35
CA LEU A 122 11.37 -2.92 -21.30
C LEU A 122 12.03 -4.11 -20.59
N GLY A 123 11.76 -5.34 -21.04
CA GLY A 123 12.38 -6.56 -20.53
C GLY A 123 11.82 -7.03 -19.18
N LEU A 124 10.64 -6.52 -18.78
CA LEU A 124 9.95 -6.96 -17.57
C LEU A 124 9.19 -8.25 -17.86
N ARG A 125 9.13 -9.14 -16.87
CA ARG A 125 8.58 -10.49 -17.00
C ARG A 125 7.48 -10.80 -15.99
N ALA A 126 7.49 -10.14 -14.83
CA ALA A 126 6.47 -10.25 -13.79
C ALA A 126 6.20 -8.90 -13.16
N SER A 127 5.00 -8.73 -12.60
CA SER A 127 4.65 -7.56 -11.78
C SER A 127 3.72 -7.94 -10.63
N LEU A 128 3.74 -7.11 -9.60
CA LEU A 128 2.84 -7.16 -8.46
C LEU A 128 2.47 -5.72 -8.10
N SER A 129 1.18 -5.40 -8.15
CA SER A 129 0.63 -4.12 -7.72
C SER A 129 -0.13 -4.32 -6.40
N ILE A 130 0.22 -3.54 -5.38
CA ILE A 130 -0.27 -3.69 -4.00
C ILE A 130 -0.98 -2.40 -3.59
N PRO A 131 -2.27 -2.43 -3.23
CA PRO A 131 -2.96 -1.24 -2.75
C PRO A 131 -2.41 -0.82 -1.38
N LEU A 132 -2.12 0.45 -1.23
CA LEU A 132 -1.69 1.09 0.01
C LEU A 132 -2.84 1.92 0.57
N PHE A 133 -3.10 1.77 1.86
CA PHE A 133 -4.23 2.39 2.54
C PHE A 133 -3.77 3.53 3.43
N GLY A 134 -4.57 4.58 3.51
CA GLY A 134 -4.50 5.61 4.52
C GLY A 134 -5.51 5.40 5.64
N GLY A 135 -5.58 6.34 6.56
CA GLY A 135 -6.42 6.24 7.76
C GLY A 135 -7.93 6.17 7.50
N ARG A 136 -8.39 6.53 6.30
CA ARG A 136 -9.81 6.38 5.90
C ARG A 136 -10.16 4.94 5.51
N GLY A 137 -9.14 4.10 5.26
CA GLY A 137 -9.31 2.70 4.89
C GLY A 137 -9.65 2.43 3.43
N LYS A 138 -9.62 3.45 2.57
CA LYS A 138 -9.63 3.30 1.11
C LYS A 138 -8.20 3.30 0.58
N PRO A 139 -7.93 2.64 -0.57
CA PRO A 139 -6.63 2.78 -1.21
C PRO A 139 -6.33 4.24 -1.55
N ILE A 140 -5.18 4.73 -1.16
CA ILE A 140 -4.69 6.07 -1.49
C ILE A 140 -3.60 6.02 -2.56
N ALA A 141 -2.99 4.85 -2.73
CA ALA A 141 -1.94 4.59 -3.69
C ALA A 141 -1.86 3.10 -4.02
N ALA A 142 -1.15 2.74 -5.11
CA ALA A 142 -0.69 1.39 -5.39
C ALA A 142 0.84 1.37 -5.46
N LEU A 143 1.46 0.46 -4.72
CA LEU A 143 2.88 0.13 -4.87
C LEU A 143 3.02 -0.87 -6.01
N ASN A 144 3.74 -0.50 -7.06
CA ASN A 144 3.99 -1.34 -8.22
C ASN A 144 5.41 -1.89 -8.15
N LEU A 145 5.53 -3.20 -8.17
CA LEU A 145 6.80 -3.94 -8.17
C LEU A 145 6.96 -4.64 -9.51
N TYR A 146 8.03 -4.35 -10.21
CA TYR A 146 8.35 -4.92 -11.52
C TYR A 146 9.59 -5.78 -11.46
N SER A 147 9.55 -6.97 -12.06
CA SER A 147 10.64 -7.94 -12.06
C SER A 147 11.00 -8.43 -13.46
N ARG A 148 12.29 -8.67 -13.65
CA ARG A 148 12.83 -9.39 -14.82
C ARG A 148 12.89 -10.89 -14.61
N ASP A 149 12.76 -11.34 -13.37
CA ASP A 149 12.79 -12.77 -12.99
C ASP A 149 11.46 -13.19 -12.35
N PRO A 150 10.58 -13.86 -13.10
CA PRO A 150 9.31 -14.37 -12.58
C PRO A 150 9.49 -15.37 -11.44
N SER A 151 10.56 -16.17 -11.49
CA SER A 151 10.79 -17.21 -10.49
C SER A 151 11.18 -16.62 -9.15
N ALA A 152 12.01 -15.57 -9.16
CA ALA A 152 12.37 -14.82 -7.97
C ALA A 152 11.17 -14.03 -7.40
N MET A 153 10.28 -13.54 -8.26
CA MET A 153 9.11 -12.75 -7.85
C MET A 153 7.97 -13.60 -7.26
N ALA A 154 7.87 -14.87 -7.67
CA ALA A 154 6.74 -15.72 -7.32
C ALA A 154 6.51 -15.90 -5.80
N PRO A 155 7.53 -16.15 -4.95
CA PRO A 155 7.32 -16.27 -3.51
C PRO A 155 6.78 -15.00 -2.86
N LEU A 156 7.31 -13.83 -3.26
CA LEU A 156 6.84 -12.54 -2.76
C LEU A 156 5.38 -12.27 -3.16
N SER A 157 5.03 -12.56 -4.42
CA SER A 157 3.65 -12.42 -4.91
C SER A 157 2.69 -13.33 -4.14
N ALA A 158 3.05 -14.60 -3.94
CA ALA A 158 2.23 -15.56 -3.20
C ALA A 158 2.01 -15.12 -1.75
N ALA A 159 3.07 -14.74 -1.04
CA ALA A 159 2.97 -14.28 0.34
C ALA A 159 2.13 -13.00 0.48
N THR A 160 2.27 -12.06 -0.47
CA THR A 160 1.44 -10.84 -0.50
C THR A 160 -0.04 -11.17 -0.69
N LEU A 161 -0.39 -12.06 -1.63
CA LEU A 161 -1.78 -12.48 -1.85
C LEU A 161 -2.36 -13.15 -0.60
N VAL A 162 -1.59 -14.03 0.04
CA VAL A 162 -2.00 -14.67 1.30
C VAL A 162 -2.25 -13.65 2.39
N ALA A 163 -1.39 -12.64 2.56
CA ALA A 163 -1.55 -11.59 3.58
C ALA A 163 -2.87 -10.81 3.43
N PHE A 164 -3.37 -10.64 2.20
CA PHE A 164 -4.64 -9.94 1.95
C PHE A 164 -5.88 -10.83 2.16
N VAL A 165 -5.76 -12.14 1.94
CA VAL A 165 -6.88 -13.09 2.12
C VAL A 165 -7.04 -13.47 3.58
N SER A 166 -5.94 -13.61 4.31
CA SER A 166 -5.93 -14.02 5.72
C SER A 166 -6.18 -12.83 6.62
N SER A 167 -7.45 -12.50 6.86
CA SER A 167 -7.87 -11.45 7.79
C SER A 167 -7.86 -12.00 9.22
N GLY A 168 -6.71 -12.16 9.89
CA GLY A 168 -6.71 -12.59 11.28
C GLY A 168 -5.39 -13.16 11.81
N GLU A 169 -5.44 -13.63 13.05
CA GLU A 169 -4.31 -14.08 13.87
C GLU A 169 -3.50 -15.27 13.30
N ASP A 170 -4.00 -15.95 12.26
CA ASP A 170 -3.37 -17.14 11.67
C ASP A 170 -2.29 -16.82 10.61
N VAL A 171 -1.99 -15.55 10.34
CA VAL A 171 -1.05 -15.13 9.26
C VAL A 171 0.41 -15.26 9.68
N ALA A 172 0.71 -15.38 10.98
CA ALA A 172 2.08 -15.35 11.49
C ALA A 172 2.96 -16.52 11.00
N ASP A 173 2.37 -17.58 10.44
CA ASP A 173 3.10 -18.80 10.04
C ASP A 173 2.87 -19.21 8.57
N ALA A 174 1.93 -18.59 7.87
CA ALA A 174 1.53 -19.04 6.53
C ALA A 174 2.30 -18.28 5.43
N GLY A 175 3.40 -18.85 4.94
CA GLY A 175 3.99 -18.49 3.66
C GLY A 175 5.18 -17.52 3.70
N THR A 176 5.70 -17.15 4.87
CA THR A 176 6.93 -16.34 4.99
C THR A 176 8.22 -17.17 5.01
N ASP A 177 8.10 -18.50 5.17
CA ASP A 177 9.24 -19.41 5.12
C ASP A 177 9.91 -19.36 3.74
N GLY A 178 11.21 -19.03 3.73
CA GLY A 178 11.98 -18.90 2.50
C GLY A 178 12.00 -17.51 1.85
N LEU A 179 11.26 -16.53 2.38
CA LEU A 179 11.39 -15.14 1.94
C LEU A 179 12.70 -14.52 2.42
N ASP A 180 13.31 -13.67 1.59
CA ASP A 180 14.41 -12.82 2.02
C ASP A 180 13.97 -11.81 3.08
N PRO A 181 14.92 -11.19 3.83
CA PRO A 181 14.57 -10.28 4.92
C PRO A 181 13.77 -9.05 4.46
N GLY A 182 14.01 -8.53 3.25
CA GLY A 182 13.26 -7.39 2.71
C GLY A 182 11.83 -7.77 2.37
N ALA A 183 11.63 -8.92 1.70
CA ALA A 183 10.32 -9.46 1.37
C ALA A 183 9.49 -9.74 2.64
N ARG A 184 10.15 -10.25 3.69
CA ARG A 184 9.52 -10.44 4.99
C ARG A 184 9.05 -9.12 5.59
N GLN A 185 9.87 -8.07 5.57
CA GLN A 185 9.47 -6.75 6.06
C GLN A 185 8.28 -6.17 5.29
N LEU A 186 8.20 -6.39 3.97
CA LEU A 186 7.03 -5.99 3.19
C LEU A 186 5.77 -6.71 3.65
N VAL A 187 5.82 -8.04 3.74
CA VAL A 187 4.66 -8.85 4.13
C VAL A 187 4.21 -8.54 5.56
N ASP A 188 5.14 -8.48 6.53
CA ASP A 188 4.84 -8.12 7.92
C ASP A 188 4.24 -6.71 8.02
N GLY A 189 4.75 -5.77 7.22
CA GLY A 189 4.22 -4.41 7.15
C GLY A 189 2.80 -4.35 6.58
N LEU A 190 2.52 -5.13 5.53
CA LEU A 190 1.18 -5.24 4.95
C LEU A 190 0.20 -5.86 5.95
N VAL A 191 0.56 -6.95 6.62
CA VAL A 191 -0.25 -7.58 7.67
C VAL A 191 -0.57 -6.58 8.78
N GLY A 192 0.45 -5.88 9.31
CA GLY A 192 0.26 -4.85 10.33
C GLY A 192 -0.62 -3.67 9.87
N ALA A 193 -0.42 -3.22 8.63
CA ALA A 193 -1.24 -2.15 8.04
C ALA A 193 -2.70 -2.57 7.85
N LEU A 194 -2.95 -3.79 7.38
CA LEU A 194 -4.30 -4.34 7.21
C LEU A 194 -5.00 -4.54 8.56
N ALA A 195 -4.29 -5.04 9.59
CA ALA A 195 -4.81 -5.17 10.94
C ALA A 195 -5.19 -3.80 11.52
N LEU A 196 -4.32 -2.79 11.38
CA LEU A 196 -4.61 -1.42 11.82
C LEU A 196 -5.82 -0.83 11.08
N ARG A 197 -5.88 -1.02 9.75
CA ARG A 197 -7.04 -0.61 8.94
C ARG A 197 -8.33 -1.22 9.47
N ALA A 198 -8.35 -2.53 9.73
CA ALA A 198 -9.53 -3.22 10.27
C ALA A 198 -9.98 -2.61 11.61
N ARG A 199 -9.06 -2.30 12.52
CA ARG A 199 -9.38 -1.65 13.82
C ARG A 199 -9.94 -0.25 13.65
N ILE A 200 -9.38 0.55 12.73
CA ILE A 200 -9.93 1.89 12.43
C ILE A 200 -11.35 1.75 11.84
N GLN A 201 -11.58 0.81 10.91
CA GLN A 201 -12.91 0.59 10.33
C GLN A 201 -13.94 0.14 11.38
N LEU A 202 -13.55 -0.71 12.32
CA LEU A 202 -14.41 -1.09 13.45
C LEU A 202 -14.77 0.13 14.31
N ALA A 203 -13.79 0.99 14.65
CA ALA A 203 -14.05 2.21 15.40
C ALA A 203 -14.99 3.17 14.66
N LEU A 204 -14.82 3.30 13.33
CA LEU A 204 -15.75 4.09 12.50
C LEU A 204 -17.16 3.50 12.54
N GLY A 205 -17.31 2.17 12.44
CA GLY A 205 -18.59 1.49 12.58
C GLY A 205 -19.27 1.78 13.92
N VAL A 206 -18.50 1.79 15.02
CA VAL A 206 -19.01 2.16 16.34
C VAL A 206 -19.50 3.62 16.35
N ILE A 207 -18.71 4.56 15.85
CA ILE A 207 -19.11 5.97 15.78
C ILE A 207 -20.38 6.13 14.92
N MET A 208 -20.42 5.48 13.76
CA MET A 208 -21.62 5.49 12.89
C MET A 208 -22.87 5.05 13.64
N ALA A 209 -22.77 3.95 14.40
CA ALA A 209 -23.89 3.39 15.15
C ALA A 209 -24.31 4.25 16.33
N THR A 210 -23.35 4.83 17.07
CA THR A 210 -23.65 5.62 18.28
C THR A 210 -24.11 7.04 17.97
N GLU A 211 -23.50 7.68 16.97
CA GLU A 211 -23.80 9.07 16.60
C GLU A 211 -24.81 9.19 15.45
N HIS A 212 -25.24 8.06 14.86
CA HIS A 212 -26.17 8.00 13.72
C HIS A 212 -25.71 8.82 12.51
N VAL A 213 -24.43 8.72 12.16
CA VAL A 213 -23.79 9.50 11.09
C VAL A 213 -23.28 8.62 9.95
N SER A 214 -22.98 9.24 8.80
CA SER A 214 -22.32 8.57 7.67
C SER A 214 -20.87 8.19 7.98
N ALA A 215 -20.26 7.30 7.18
CA ALA A 215 -18.86 6.91 7.32
C ALA A 215 -17.91 8.11 7.21
N ASP A 216 -18.18 9.06 6.32
CA ASP A 216 -17.37 10.28 6.17
C ASP A 216 -17.45 11.18 7.40
N ALA A 217 -18.62 11.33 7.99
CA ALA A 217 -18.80 12.08 9.23
C ALA A 217 -18.15 11.36 10.42
N ALA A 218 -18.27 10.04 10.51
CA ALA A 218 -17.60 9.23 11.52
C ALA A 218 -16.07 9.39 11.46
N TYR A 219 -15.50 9.38 10.25
CA TYR A 219 -14.08 9.62 10.05
C TYR A 219 -13.66 11.04 10.48
N ALA A 220 -14.46 12.06 10.14
CA ALA A 220 -14.21 13.43 10.60
C ALA A 220 -14.24 13.54 12.13
N ILE A 221 -15.19 12.86 12.79
CA ILE A 221 -15.27 12.79 14.26
C ILE A 221 -14.01 12.11 14.83
N LEU A 222 -13.59 10.96 14.31
CA LEU A 222 -12.39 10.26 14.77
C LEU A 222 -11.14 11.13 14.64
N ARG A 223 -10.96 11.80 13.49
CA ARG A 223 -9.86 12.77 13.26
C ARG A 223 -9.86 13.91 14.28
N SER A 224 -11.03 14.50 14.52
CA SER A 224 -11.21 15.57 15.48
C SER A 224 -10.85 15.11 16.90
N GLN A 225 -11.28 13.91 17.30
CA GLN A 225 -10.91 13.34 18.61
C GLN A 225 -9.40 13.08 18.70
N ALA A 226 -8.76 12.55 17.66
CA ALA A 226 -7.32 12.36 17.60
C ALA A 226 -6.57 13.69 17.77
N ALA A 227 -6.94 14.71 17.00
CA ALA A 227 -6.34 16.04 17.07
C ALA A 227 -6.51 16.71 18.45
N THR A 228 -7.72 16.70 19.02
CA THR A 228 -8.03 17.30 20.32
C THR A 228 -7.26 16.65 21.46
N THR A 229 -6.95 15.36 21.34
CA THR A 229 -6.26 14.61 22.40
C THR A 229 -4.78 14.37 22.10
N ALA A 230 -4.25 14.95 21.01
CA ALA A 230 -2.88 14.74 20.51
C ALA A 230 -2.51 13.25 20.36
N LEU A 231 -3.47 12.44 19.95
CA LEU A 231 -3.30 11.00 19.68
C LEU A 231 -3.17 10.74 18.19
N SER A 232 -2.56 9.59 17.83
CA SER A 232 -2.67 9.05 16.48
C SER A 232 -4.10 8.57 16.18
N LEU A 233 -4.46 8.42 14.89
CA LEU A 233 -5.75 7.82 14.52
C LEU A 233 -5.91 6.41 15.11
N ALA A 234 -4.83 5.62 15.12
CA ALA A 234 -4.80 4.31 15.74
C ALA A 234 -5.18 4.35 17.23
N ALA A 235 -4.54 5.22 18.00
CA ALA A 235 -4.82 5.35 19.42
C ALA A 235 -6.23 5.91 19.70
N ALA A 236 -6.73 6.80 18.84
CA ALA A 236 -8.09 7.30 18.93
C ALA A 236 -9.11 6.17 18.65
N ALA A 237 -8.86 5.33 17.64
CA ALA A 237 -9.69 4.17 17.33
C ALA A 237 -9.75 3.18 18.50
N GLU A 238 -8.59 2.86 19.13
CA GLU A 238 -8.53 2.01 20.32
C GLU A 238 -9.39 2.56 21.47
N ARG A 239 -9.35 3.88 21.69
CA ARG A 239 -10.19 4.51 22.73
C ARG A 239 -11.67 4.41 22.44
N VAL A 240 -12.07 4.47 21.18
CA VAL A 240 -13.48 4.28 20.78
C VAL A 240 -13.89 2.83 21.09
N LEU A 241 -13.09 1.85 20.66
CA LEU A 241 -13.38 0.43 20.84
C LEU A 241 -13.41 0.02 22.34
N SER A 242 -12.48 0.52 23.16
CA SER A 242 -12.41 0.20 24.59
C SER A 242 -13.61 0.72 25.38
N ARG A 243 -14.24 1.81 24.95
CA ARG A 243 -15.46 2.34 25.60
C ARG A 243 -16.65 1.42 25.42
N VAL A 244 -16.77 0.75 24.28
CA VAL A 244 -17.87 -0.19 23.99
C VAL A 244 -17.68 -1.49 24.80
N GLY A 245 -16.44 -2.00 24.89
CA GLY A 245 -16.16 -3.20 25.68
C GLY A 245 -16.36 -3.05 27.20
N ASN A 246 -16.41 -1.81 27.71
CA ASN A 246 -16.60 -1.52 29.13
C ASN A 246 -18.06 -1.12 29.50
N GLN A 247 -18.97 -1.14 28.54
CA GLN A 247 -20.39 -0.92 28.88
C GLN A 247 -20.94 -2.22 29.50
N PRO A 248 -21.50 -2.20 30.74
CA PRO A 248 -22.14 -3.36 31.30
C PRO A 248 -23.33 -3.73 30.40
N HIS A 249 -23.40 -4.99 30.01
CA HIS A 249 -24.60 -5.52 29.34
C HIS A 249 -25.81 -5.33 30.26
N PRO A 250 -26.93 -4.83 29.72
CA PRO A 250 -28.17 -4.67 30.48
C PRO A 250 -28.74 -6.02 30.94
#